data_bbc0903342b7fc4b978162e1d73a45a7
#
_entry.id   bbc0903342b7fc4b978162e1d73a45a7
#
_cell.length_a   1.000
_cell.length_b   1.000
_cell.length_c   1.000
_cell.angle_alpha   90.00
_cell.angle_beta   90.00
_cell.angle_gamma   90.00
#
_symmetry.space_group_name_H-M   'P 1'
#
loop_
_entity.id
_entity.type
_entity.pdbx_description
1 polymer ?
#
loop_
_entity_poly.entity_id
_entity_poly.type
_entity_poly.pdbx_seq_one_letter_code
_entity_poly.pdbx_strand_id
1 'polypeptide(L)'
;EAVFAEEEERTVGLSLLQQGLATLNDRERRIIQERRLSDDPRTLEDLCEEYGVSRERVRQIENRAFEKLQVAVKAAAAKLDSSTVEPLEMLASAA
;
A
#
# COMPACT_ATOMS: atom_id res chain seq x y z
N GLU A 1 16.13 6.42 -22.18
CA GLU A 1 15.88 7.35 -21.08
C GLU A 1 14.50 7.17 -20.48
N ALA A 2 13.46 7.06 -21.30
CA ALA A 2 12.11 6.79 -20.82
C ALA A 2 12.04 5.48 -20.04
N VAL A 3 12.83 4.50 -20.46
CA VAL A 3 12.89 3.18 -19.80
C VAL A 3 13.45 3.33 -18.39
N PHE A 4 14.46 4.14 -18.20
CA PHE A 4 15.04 4.37 -16.88
C PHE A 4 14.06 5.08 -15.96
N ALA A 5 13.32 6.05 -16.49
CA ALA A 5 12.32 6.76 -15.70
C ALA A 5 11.20 5.82 -15.25
N GLU A 6 10.76 4.94 -16.15
CA GLU A 6 9.75 3.95 -15.82
C GLU A 6 10.23 2.97 -14.75
N GLU A 7 11.48 2.54 -14.83
CA GLU A 7 12.05 1.65 -13.83
C GLU A 7 12.15 2.32 -12.46
N GLU A 8 12.54 3.58 -12.42
CA GLU A 8 12.61 4.34 -11.18
C GLU A 8 11.22 4.52 -10.56
N GLU A 9 10.23 4.85 -11.35
CA GLU A 9 8.86 5.00 -10.88
C GLU A 9 8.32 3.68 -10.34
N ARG A 10 8.60 2.59 -11.03
CA ARG A 10 8.16 1.25 -10.60
C ARG A 10 8.84 0.86 -9.29
N THR A 11 10.14 1.11 -9.16
CA THR A 11 10.89 0.81 -7.94
C THR A 11 10.36 1.63 -6.76
N VAL A 12 10.11 2.90 -6.95
CA VAL A 12 9.55 3.77 -5.92
C VAL A 12 8.17 3.29 -5.52
N GLY A 13 7.33 2.95 -6.50
CA GLY A 13 5.98 2.45 -6.24
C GLY A 13 5.99 1.16 -5.42
N LEU A 14 6.89 0.24 -5.76
CA LEU A 14 7.02 -1.01 -5.01
C LEU A 14 7.51 -0.76 -3.58
N SER A 15 8.46 0.15 -3.42
CA SER A 15 8.97 0.52 -2.11
C SER A 15 7.87 1.12 -1.23
N LEU A 16 7.06 2.02 -1.78
CA LEU A 16 5.94 2.62 -1.07
C LEU A 16 4.91 1.57 -0.67
N LEU A 17 4.61 0.64 -1.57
CA LEU A 17 3.69 -0.44 -1.30
C LEU A 17 4.20 -1.33 -0.17
N GLN A 18 5.48 -1.69 -0.19
CA GLN A 18 6.08 -2.50 0.86
C GLN A 18 6.03 -1.80 2.21
N GLN A 19 6.30 -0.50 2.24
CA GLN A 19 6.20 0.28 3.46
C GLN A 19 4.77 0.29 4.00
N GLY A 20 3.80 0.43 3.10
CA GLY A 20 2.39 0.39 3.48
C GLY A 20 1.98 -0.97 4.02
N LEU A 21 2.40 -2.04 3.37
CA LEU A 21 2.09 -3.40 3.79
C LEU A 21 2.70 -3.71 5.16
N ALA A 22 3.84 -3.13 5.48
CA ALA A 22 4.50 -3.34 6.77
C ALA A 22 3.69 -2.80 7.94
N THR A 23 2.76 -1.87 7.70
CA THR A 23 1.90 -1.32 8.75
C THR A 23 0.71 -2.21 9.09
N LEU A 24 0.44 -3.22 8.24
CA LEU A 24 -0.68 -4.13 8.43
C LEU A 24 -0.26 -5.31 9.30
N ASN A 25 -1.24 -5.90 10.01
CA ASN A 25 -0.95 -7.15 10.70
C ASN A 25 -0.89 -8.29 9.67
N ASP A 26 -0.47 -9.48 10.10
CA ASP A 26 -0.25 -10.61 9.20
C ASP A 26 -1.52 -11.01 8.43
N ARG A 27 -2.65 -11.04 9.10
CA ARG A 27 -3.93 -11.40 8.47
C ARG A 27 -4.35 -10.36 7.44
N GLU A 28 -4.29 -9.09 7.82
CA GLU A 28 -4.64 -7.98 6.93
C GLU A 28 -3.75 -7.98 5.68
N ARG A 29 -2.47 -8.12 5.88
CA ARG A 29 -1.49 -8.14 4.79
C ARG A 29 -1.76 -9.29 3.84
N ARG A 30 -1.98 -10.48 4.38
CA ARG A 30 -2.24 -11.66 3.58
C ARG A 30 -3.52 -11.53 2.77
N ILE A 31 -4.58 -11.04 3.37
CA ILE A 31 -5.86 -10.83 2.68
C ILE A 31 -5.69 -9.84 1.53
N ILE A 32 -5.02 -8.72 1.77
CA ILE A 32 -4.76 -7.73 0.72
C ILE A 32 -3.90 -8.34 -0.40
N GLN A 33 -2.84 -9.06 -0.05
CA GLN A 33 -1.96 -9.67 -1.05
C GLN A 33 -2.70 -10.69 -1.91
N GLU A 34 -3.52 -11.51 -1.32
CA GLU A 34 -4.24 -12.56 -2.06
C GLU A 34 -5.43 -12.03 -2.84
N ARG A 35 -6.06 -10.94 -2.36
CA ARG A 35 -7.25 -10.39 -3.00
C ARG A 35 -6.96 -9.26 -3.98
N ARG A 36 -5.99 -8.41 -3.68
CA ARG A 36 -5.75 -7.18 -4.43
C ARG A 36 -4.45 -7.15 -5.21
N LEU A 37 -3.46 -7.91 -4.77
CA LEU A 37 -2.12 -7.85 -5.33
C LEU A 37 -1.73 -9.12 -6.07
N SER A 38 -2.61 -10.09 -6.15
CA SER A 38 -2.36 -11.35 -6.84
C SER A 38 -2.90 -11.32 -8.26
N ASP A 39 -2.21 -11.99 -9.18
CA ASP A 39 -2.68 -12.17 -10.55
C ASP A 39 -3.90 -13.09 -10.61
N ASP A 40 -4.06 -13.95 -9.59
CA ASP A 40 -5.18 -14.86 -9.48
C ASP A 40 -5.84 -14.66 -8.10
N PRO A 41 -6.67 -13.62 -7.96
CA PRO A 41 -7.25 -13.28 -6.65
C PRO A 41 -8.11 -14.40 -6.08
N ARG A 42 -7.94 -14.68 -4.80
CA ARG A 42 -8.76 -15.65 -4.10
C ARG A 42 -10.13 -15.05 -3.81
N THR A 43 -11.15 -15.91 -3.76
CA THR A 43 -12.51 -15.45 -3.47
C THR A 43 -12.67 -15.22 -1.96
N LEU A 44 -13.73 -14.48 -1.61
CA LEU A 44 -14.06 -14.30 -0.19
C LEU A 44 -14.37 -15.63 0.47
N GLU A 45 -14.99 -16.55 -0.27
CA GLU A 45 -15.32 -17.87 0.23
C GLU A 45 -14.08 -18.68 0.58
N ASP A 46 -13.07 -18.63 -0.27
CA ASP A 46 -11.79 -19.30 -0.02
C ASP A 46 -11.17 -18.82 1.29
N LEU A 47 -11.17 -17.51 1.50
CA LEU A 47 -10.60 -16.92 2.69
C LEU A 47 -11.44 -17.18 3.93
N CYS A 48 -12.76 -17.23 3.78
CA CYS A 48 -13.66 -17.62 4.88
C CYS A 48 -13.34 -18.99 5.41
N GLU A 49 -13.15 -19.94 4.50
CA GLU A 49 -12.81 -21.31 4.88
C GLU A 49 -11.46 -21.38 5.56
N GLU A 50 -10.48 -20.67 5.01
CA GLU A 50 -9.12 -20.69 5.54
C GLU A 50 -9.04 -20.09 6.94
N TYR A 51 -9.73 -18.96 7.17
CA TYR A 51 -9.66 -18.26 8.46
C TYR A 51 -10.79 -18.64 9.43
N GLY A 52 -11.75 -19.39 8.96
CA GLY A 52 -12.88 -19.80 9.82
C GLY A 52 -13.76 -18.64 10.25
N VAL A 53 -13.94 -17.66 9.40
CA VAL A 53 -14.77 -16.47 9.66
C VAL A 53 -15.80 -16.29 8.55
N SER A 54 -16.78 -15.42 8.77
CA SER A 54 -17.82 -15.16 7.78
C SER A 54 -17.28 -14.33 6.60
N ARG A 55 -17.97 -14.41 5.47
CA ARG A 55 -17.65 -13.60 4.29
C ARG A 55 -17.67 -12.11 4.62
N GLU A 56 -18.65 -11.69 5.38
CA GLU A 56 -18.76 -10.30 5.80
C GLU A 56 -17.56 -9.87 6.63
N ARG A 57 -17.09 -10.77 7.51
CA ARG A 57 -15.91 -10.46 8.33
C ARG A 57 -14.66 -10.32 7.46
N VAL A 58 -14.48 -11.19 6.48
CA VAL A 58 -13.35 -11.10 5.55
C VAL A 58 -13.43 -9.78 4.78
N ARG A 59 -14.62 -9.42 4.30
CA ARG A 59 -14.83 -8.17 3.57
C ARG A 59 -14.48 -6.96 4.43
N GLN A 60 -14.89 -6.97 5.70
CA GLN A 60 -14.57 -5.90 6.64
C GLN A 60 -13.07 -5.79 6.86
N ILE A 61 -12.38 -6.91 7.03
CA ILE A 61 -10.94 -6.94 7.23
C ILE A 61 -10.24 -6.40 5.98
N GLU A 62 -10.66 -6.84 4.80
CA GLU A 62 -10.10 -6.37 3.53
C GLU A 62 -10.25 -4.86 3.38
N ASN A 63 -11.45 -4.33 3.63
CA ASN A 63 -11.71 -2.90 3.51
C ASN A 63 -10.86 -2.09 4.49
N ARG A 64 -10.79 -2.54 5.74
CA ARG A 64 -10.00 -1.87 6.77
C ARG A 64 -8.51 -1.91 6.42
N ALA A 65 -8.04 -3.06 5.96
CA ALA A 65 -6.65 -3.22 5.55
C ALA A 65 -6.33 -2.30 4.38
N PHE A 66 -7.24 -2.21 3.42
CA PHE A 66 -7.05 -1.36 2.24
C PHE A 66 -7.00 0.11 2.64
N GLU A 67 -7.85 0.55 3.56
CA GLU A 67 -7.83 1.92 4.08
C GLU A 67 -6.51 2.23 4.78
N LYS A 68 -6.05 1.31 5.63
CA LYS A 68 -4.75 1.46 6.31
C LYS A 68 -3.61 1.54 5.31
N LEU A 69 -3.66 0.68 4.29
CA LEU A 69 -2.64 0.65 3.25
C LEU A 69 -2.61 1.97 2.50
N GLN A 70 -3.77 2.51 2.12
CA GLN A 70 -3.85 3.79 1.43
C GLN A 70 -3.25 4.92 2.26
N VAL A 71 -3.61 4.98 3.54
CA VAL A 71 -3.07 6.00 4.44
C VAL A 71 -1.57 5.89 4.57
N ALA A 72 -1.06 4.66 4.74
CA ALA A 72 0.38 4.43 4.90
C ALA A 72 1.15 4.77 3.63
N VAL A 73 0.62 4.41 2.46
CA VAL A 73 1.24 4.71 1.18
C VAL A 73 1.25 6.22 0.94
N LYS A 74 0.15 6.90 1.22
CA LYS A 74 0.07 8.35 1.08
C LYS A 74 1.06 9.06 2.01
N ALA A 75 1.18 8.59 3.24
CA ALA A 75 2.12 9.15 4.20
C ALA A 75 3.57 8.96 3.74
N ALA A 76 3.89 7.77 3.23
CA ALA A 76 5.21 7.48 2.72
C ALA A 76 5.53 8.30 1.48
N ALA A 77 4.55 8.47 0.59
CA ALA A 77 4.69 9.29 -0.61
C ALA A 77 4.88 10.76 -0.25
N ALA A 78 4.17 11.23 0.75
CA ALA A 78 4.32 12.62 1.23
C ALA A 78 5.71 12.88 1.78
N LYS A 79 6.28 11.91 2.50
CA LYS A 79 7.65 12.01 3.00
C LYS A 79 8.65 12.07 1.84
N LEU A 80 8.41 11.25 0.83
CA LEU A 80 9.28 11.20 -0.34
C LEU A 80 9.23 12.54 -1.09
N ASP A 81 8.02 13.05 -1.30
CA ASP A 81 7.81 14.36 -1.94
C ASP A 81 8.44 15.48 -1.11
N SER A 82 8.29 15.44 0.18
CA SER A 82 8.91 16.40 1.09
C SER A 82 10.43 16.37 0.99
N SER A 83 11.02 15.17 0.91
CA SER A 83 12.47 15.04 0.74
C SER A 83 12.93 15.63 -0.58
N THR A 84 12.13 15.45 -1.63
CA THR A 84 12.45 15.92 -2.97
C THR A 84 12.33 17.43 -3.10
N VAL A 85 11.27 17.99 -2.52
CA VAL A 85 10.96 19.43 -2.65
C VAL A 85 11.32 20.25 -1.40
N GLU A 86 11.86 19.61 -0.42
CA GLU A 86 12.24 20.25 0.84
C GLU A 86 13.08 21.51 0.65
N PRO A 87 14.13 21.51 -0.17
CA PRO A 87 14.91 22.73 -0.40
C PRO A 87 14.07 23.89 -0.91
N LEU A 88 13.10 23.60 -1.79
CA LEU A 88 12.24 24.64 -2.33
C LEU A 88 11.29 25.17 -1.28
N GLU A 89 10.76 24.28 -0.43
CA GLU A 89 9.90 24.69 0.66
C GLU A 89 10.64 25.52 1.68
N MET A 90 11.87 25.15 1.98
CA MET A 90 12.70 25.90 2.90
C MET A 90 13.00 27.31 2.35
N LEU A 91 13.24 27.43 1.06
CA LEU A 91 13.45 28.73 0.42
C LEU A 91 12.17 29.55 0.47
N ALA A 92 11.03 28.92 0.23
CA ALA A 92 9.75 29.60 0.29
C ALA A 92 9.45 30.07 1.70
N SER A 93 9.78 29.27 2.69
CA SER A 93 9.60 29.62 4.11
C SER A 93 10.52 30.77 4.53
N ALA A 94 11.72 30.80 3.99
CA ALA A 94 12.70 31.84 4.28
C ALA A 94 12.29 33.18 3.64
N ALA A 95 11.58 33.10 2.54
CA ALA A 95 11.11 34.27 1.85
C ALA A 95 9.88 34.88 2.52
#